data_672d436bd02be0963cd3f9f9cbd2e722
#
_entry.id   672d436bd02be0963cd3f9f9cbd2e722
#
_cell.length_a   1.000
_cell.length_b   1.000
_cell.length_c   1.000
_cell.angle_alpha   90.00
_cell.angle_beta   90.00
_cell.angle_gamma   90.00
#
_symmetry.space_group_name_H-M   'P 1'
#
loop_
_entity.id
_entity.type
_entity.pdbx_description
1 polymer ?
#
loop_
_entity_poly.entity_id
_entity_poly.type
_entity_poly.pdbx_seq_one_letter_code
_entity_poly.pdbx_strand_id
1 'polypeptide(L)'
;MSTDFDPPDVETPDVETLFDRALGAYLGFAIGDALGATVEFMRPREIQTQYGVHRDIVGGGWLKLARGQVTDDTTMSLALGDALLQIGSERLAGFSHAGADDSTDVADMTRVIADAYVGWLRSKPVDCGNTVRRGLRRYLADGSLSGECNERDGGNGALMRNLPVVLALMHDAPAMERLSLAQARITHHHPLSDAATLGFARLLARILGGASHDDCRDWVTEWVRACPAFTFQPYAGGATAYVVDTVQTVLHHFVTYPDFEAALIATVNMGDDADTTGALVGMLAGARCGARALPARWLSRLQRNVVLAITDQTSGLMAMSRAR
;
A
#
# COMPACT_ATOMS: atom_id res chain seq x y z
N MET A 1 -18.97 -9.80 13.42
CA MET A 1 -18.53 -11.21 13.47
C MET A 1 -17.03 -11.20 13.34
N SER A 2 -16.32 -11.50 14.43
CA SER A 2 -14.86 -11.66 14.44
C SER A 2 -14.54 -12.92 13.64
N THR A 3 -13.91 -12.77 12.49
CA THR A 3 -13.30 -13.90 11.80
C THR A 3 -11.86 -13.97 12.31
N ASP A 4 -11.70 -14.64 13.47
CA ASP A 4 -10.39 -15.05 13.96
C ASP A 4 -9.82 -16.09 12.98
N PHE A 5 -9.11 -15.62 11.97
CA PHE A 5 -8.27 -16.47 11.14
C PHE A 5 -6.92 -16.59 11.83
N ASP A 6 -6.74 -17.66 12.59
CA ASP A 6 -5.42 -18.02 13.10
C ASP A 6 -4.41 -18.08 11.94
N PRO A 7 -3.22 -17.51 12.11
CA PRO A 7 -2.16 -17.67 11.12
C PRO A 7 -1.79 -19.17 11.05
N PRO A 8 -1.55 -19.72 9.84
CA PRO A 8 -1.03 -21.09 9.74
C PRO A 8 0.30 -21.18 10.50
N ASP A 9 0.61 -22.36 11.06
CA ASP A 9 1.91 -22.72 11.65
C ASP A 9 3.00 -22.69 10.55
N VAL A 10 3.32 -21.52 10.06
CA VAL A 10 4.46 -21.29 9.16
C VAL A 10 5.64 -20.93 10.04
N GLU A 11 6.75 -21.68 9.94
CA GLU A 11 8.00 -21.30 10.59
C GLU A 11 8.32 -19.85 10.27
N THR A 12 8.47 -19.03 11.30
CA THR A 12 8.80 -17.60 11.12
C THR A 12 10.10 -17.50 10.29
N PRO A 13 10.09 -16.82 9.13
CA PRO A 13 11.28 -16.73 8.30
C PRO A 13 12.43 -16.09 9.09
N ASP A 14 13.66 -16.50 8.75
CA ASP A 14 14.83 -15.85 9.34
C ASP A 14 14.86 -14.36 9.02
N VAL A 15 15.65 -13.65 9.83
CA VAL A 15 15.72 -12.18 9.81
C VAL A 15 16.13 -11.62 8.43
N GLU A 16 17.03 -12.29 7.74
CA GLU A 16 17.52 -11.85 6.42
C GLU A 16 16.45 -12.05 5.34
N THR A 17 15.77 -13.16 5.36
CA THR A 17 14.67 -13.49 4.44
C THR A 17 13.49 -12.52 4.67
N LEU A 18 13.13 -12.25 5.93
CA LEU A 18 12.06 -11.31 6.25
C LEU A 18 12.39 -9.89 5.77
N PHE A 19 13.64 -9.43 5.99
CA PHE A 19 14.09 -8.12 5.51
C PHE A 19 14.08 -8.04 3.98
N ASP A 20 14.54 -9.10 3.28
CA ASP A 20 14.54 -9.16 1.82
C ASP A 20 13.11 -9.06 1.26
N ARG A 21 12.14 -9.73 1.89
CA ARG A 21 10.72 -9.63 1.54
C ARG A 21 10.14 -8.24 1.81
N ALA A 22 10.43 -7.64 2.97
CA ALA A 22 9.96 -6.31 3.33
C ALA A 22 10.52 -5.25 2.36
N LEU A 23 11.80 -5.32 2.04
CA LEU A 23 12.43 -4.45 1.06
C LEU A 23 11.87 -4.72 -0.35
N GLY A 24 11.63 -5.98 -0.69
CA GLY A 24 10.97 -6.40 -1.93
C GLY A 24 9.58 -5.82 -2.07
N ALA A 25 8.79 -5.80 -0.99
CA ALA A 25 7.47 -5.17 -0.96
C ALA A 25 7.56 -3.68 -1.29
N TYR A 26 8.43 -2.95 -0.62
CA TYR A 26 8.51 -1.51 -0.77
C TYR A 26 9.13 -1.07 -2.10
N LEU A 27 10.21 -1.71 -2.53
CA LEU A 27 10.80 -1.45 -3.85
C LEU A 27 9.86 -1.89 -4.99
N GLY A 28 9.19 -3.03 -4.83
CA GLY A 28 8.17 -3.50 -5.78
C GLY A 28 7.00 -2.53 -5.90
N PHE A 29 6.57 -1.95 -4.79
CA PHE A 29 5.57 -0.89 -4.74
C PHE A 29 6.00 0.33 -5.57
N ALA A 30 7.21 0.87 -5.33
CA ALA A 30 7.72 2.01 -6.06
C ALA A 30 7.97 1.72 -7.55
N ILE A 31 8.35 0.48 -7.90
CA ILE A 31 8.46 0.04 -9.30
C ILE A 31 7.09 0.07 -9.97
N GLY A 32 6.06 -0.45 -9.30
CA GLY A 32 4.68 -0.49 -9.82
C GLY A 32 4.12 0.91 -10.06
N ASP A 33 4.27 1.79 -9.08
CA ASP A 33 3.95 3.23 -9.15
C ASP A 33 4.64 3.89 -10.37
N ALA A 34 5.96 3.87 -10.44
CA ALA A 34 6.70 4.51 -11.53
C ALA A 34 6.44 3.90 -12.92
N LEU A 35 6.09 2.60 -12.98
CA LEU A 35 5.73 1.93 -14.22
C LEU A 35 4.32 2.33 -14.66
N GLY A 36 3.35 2.30 -13.74
CA GLY A 36 1.95 2.60 -13.99
C GLY A 36 1.68 4.07 -14.30
N ALA A 37 2.39 5.00 -13.66
CA ALA A 37 2.20 6.43 -13.82
C ALA A 37 2.38 6.95 -15.28
N THR A 38 3.12 6.20 -16.11
CA THR A 38 3.24 6.52 -17.55
C THR A 38 1.92 6.37 -18.29
N VAL A 39 1.08 5.43 -17.88
CA VAL A 39 -0.17 5.03 -18.57
C VAL A 39 -1.42 5.31 -17.74
N GLU A 40 -1.27 6.01 -16.63
CA GLU A 40 -2.37 6.47 -15.79
C GLU A 40 -3.35 7.29 -16.61
N PHE A 41 -4.67 7.07 -16.38
CA PHE A 41 -5.82 7.60 -17.11
C PHE A 41 -5.91 7.22 -18.59
N MET A 42 -5.02 6.36 -19.09
CA MET A 42 -5.14 5.79 -20.44
C MET A 42 -6.08 4.57 -20.41
N ARG A 43 -6.80 4.36 -21.52
CA ARG A 43 -7.54 3.11 -21.72
C ARG A 43 -6.62 2.02 -22.28
N PRO A 44 -6.92 0.72 -22.07
CA PRO A 44 -6.10 -0.37 -22.60
C PRO A 44 -5.81 -0.26 -24.10
N ARG A 45 -6.79 0.20 -24.90
CA ARG A 45 -6.62 0.38 -26.35
C ARG A 45 -5.65 1.53 -26.69
N GLU A 46 -5.62 2.58 -25.88
CA GLU A 46 -4.70 3.71 -26.06
C GLU A 46 -3.28 3.28 -25.74
N ILE A 47 -3.10 2.52 -24.65
CA ILE A 47 -1.81 1.91 -24.28
C ILE A 47 -1.33 0.99 -25.40
N GLN A 48 -2.18 0.11 -25.89
CA GLN A 48 -1.86 -0.80 -26.99
C GLN A 48 -1.45 -0.04 -28.25
N THR A 49 -2.12 1.05 -28.57
CA THR A 49 -1.80 1.87 -29.77
C THR A 49 -0.49 2.59 -29.64
N GLN A 50 -0.18 3.13 -28.45
CA GLN A 50 0.99 3.98 -28.23
C GLN A 50 2.26 3.19 -27.89
N TYR A 51 2.13 2.12 -27.13
CA TYR A 51 3.25 1.33 -26.57
C TYR A 51 3.28 -0.13 -27.03
N GLY A 52 2.23 -0.63 -27.66
CA GLY A 52 2.00 -2.07 -27.80
C GLY A 52 1.72 -2.66 -26.41
N VAL A 53 2.72 -3.23 -25.78
CA VAL A 53 2.68 -3.63 -24.36
C VAL A 53 3.61 -2.71 -23.58
N HIS A 54 3.06 -1.92 -22.67
CA HIS A 54 3.86 -1.07 -21.77
C HIS A 54 4.56 -1.93 -20.72
N ARG A 55 5.90 -1.91 -20.72
CA ARG A 55 6.73 -2.79 -19.89
C ARG A 55 7.98 -2.15 -19.31
N ASP A 56 8.20 -0.87 -19.56
CA ASP A 56 9.42 -0.18 -19.14
C ASP A 56 9.11 1.15 -18.45
N ILE A 57 9.87 1.46 -17.40
CA ILE A 57 9.79 2.75 -16.71
C ILE A 57 10.41 3.81 -17.62
N VAL A 58 9.57 4.58 -18.28
CA VAL A 58 9.99 5.60 -19.27
C VAL A 58 9.68 7.02 -18.82
N GLY A 59 8.83 7.19 -17.80
CA GLY A 59 8.31 8.49 -17.38
C GLY A 59 7.28 9.04 -18.35
N GLY A 60 7.00 10.34 -18.31
CA GLY A 60 5.97 10.97 -19.14
C GLY A 60 4.59 10.89 -18.50
N GLY A 61 3.61 10.37 -19.21
CA GLY A 61 2.23 10.34 -18.78
C GLY A 61 1.59 11.74 -18.66
N TRP A 62 0.40 11.82 -18.11
CA TRP A 62 -0.31 13.07 -17.94
C TRP A 62 0.38 14.03 -16.95
N LEU A 63 1.11 13.49 -15.95
CA LEU A 63 1.92 14.24 -14.99
C LEU A 63 3.26 14.71 -15.56
N LYS A 64 3.67 14.26 -16.75
CA LYS A 64 4.95 14.58 -17.41
C LYS A 64 6.16 14.22 -16.53
N LEU A 65 6.11 13.07 -15.88
CA LEU A 65 7.11 12.61 -14.94
C LEU A 65 8.48 12.44 -15.58
N ALA A 66 9.53 12.72 -14.82
CA ALA A 66 10.87 12.26 -15.14
C ALA A 66 10.92 10.72 -15.06
N ARG A 67 11.84 10.10 -15.80
CA ARG A 67 12.02 8.65 -15.77
C ARG A 67 12.35 8.17 -14.35
N GLY A 68 11.57 7.23 -13.86
CA GLY A 68 11.73 6.64 -12.53
C GLY A 68 11.27 7.54 -11.37
N GLN A 69 10.60 8.64 -11.68
CA GLN A 69 9.89 9.44 -10.71
C GLN A 69 8.63 8.70 -10.29
N VAL A 70 8.35 8.71 -8.99
CA VAL A 70 7.17 8.13 -8.34
C VAL A 70 6.11 9.19 -8.07
N THR A 71 4.87 8.76 -7.77
CA THR A 71 3.72 9.64 -7.52
C THR A 71 3.43 9.82 -6.02
N ASP A 72 2.22 10.25 -5.68
CA ASP A 72 1.75 10.34 -4.29
C ASP A 72 1.66 8.97 -3.61
N ASP A 73 1.45 7.88 -4.34
CA ASP A 73 1.49 6.52 -3.79
C ASP A 73 2.75 6.29 -2.96
N THR A 74 3.91 6.37 -3.58
CA THR A 74 5.19 6.14 -2.90
C THR A 74 5.55 7.28 -1.95
N THR A 75 5.37 8.54 -2.35
CA THR A 75 5.83 9.67 -1.53
C THR A 75 4.99 9.87 -0.29
N MET A 76 3.69 9.58 -0.33
CA MET A 76 2.82 9.64 0.86
C MET A 76 3.02 8.43 1.77
N SER A 77 3.34 7.26 1.20
CA SER A 77 3.76 6.08 1.94
C SER A 77 5.05 6.36 2.72
N LEU A 78 6.06 6.98 2.11
CA LEU A 78 7.28 7.41 2.79
C LEU A 78 6.99 8.42 3.91
N ALA A 79 6.09 9.37 3.70
CA ALA A 79 5.70 10.32 4.75
C ALA A 79 5.05 9.62 5.97
N LEU A 80 4.25 8.58 5.73
CA LEU A 80 3.71 7.74 6.80
C LEU A 80 4.81 7.00 7.57
N GLY A 81 5.75 6.39 6.85
CA GLY A 81 6.85 5.66 7.47
C GLY A 81 7.75 6.57 8.31
N ASP A 82 8.04 7.79 7.85
CA ASP A 82 8.79 8.79 8.62
C ASP A 82 8.04 9.17 9.91
N ALA A 83 6.71 9.32 9.85
CA ALA A 83 5.89 9.56 11.03
C ALA A 83 5.97 8.39 12.04
N LEU A 84 5.93 7.14 11.57
CA LEU A 84 6.08 5.97 12.43
C LEU A 84 7.45 5.91 13.10
N LEU A 85 8.52 6.19 12.36
CA LEU A 85 9.87 6.27 12.91
C LEU A 85 9.99 7.39 13.96
N GLN A 86 9.33 8.53 13.75
CA GLN A 86 9.26 9.61 14.72
C GLN A 86 8.48 9.23 15.98
N ILE A 87 7.39 8.47 15.86
CA ILE A 87 6.61 7.94 16.99
C ILE A 87 7.50 7.03 17.85
N GLY A 88 8.30 6.17 17.22
CA GLY A 88 9.28 5.31 17.86
C GLY A 88 8.68 3.99 18.39
N SER A 89 9.57 3.02 18.60
CA SER A 89 9.21 1.66 19.01
C SER A 89 8.53 1.58 20.38
N GLU A 90 8.98 2.38 21.36
CA GLU A 90 8.45 2.37 22.72
C GLU A 90 6.98 2.78 22.78
N ARG A 91 6.60 3.85 22.06
CA ARG A 91 5.19 4.29 21.99
C ARG A 91 4.32 3.30 21.23
N LEU A 92 4.82 2.76 20.13
CA LEU A 92 4.09 1.72 19.38
C LEU A 92 3.94 0.42 20.20
N ALA A 93 4.93 0.05 21.04
CA ALA A 93 4.82 -1.09 21.96
C ALA A 93 3.80 -0.85 23.08
N GLY A 94 3.76 0.34 23.66
CA GLY A 94 2.73 0.74 24.62
C GLY A 94 1.31 0.62 24.04
N PHE A 95 1.15 0.99 22.77
CA PHE A 95 -0.11 0.87 22.03
C PHE A 95 -0.64 -0.55 21.88
N SER A 96 0.26 -1.56 21.81
CA SER A 96 -0.09 -2.98 21.71
C SER A 96 -0.73 -3.51 22.99
N HIS A 97 -0.31 -3.01 24.14
CA HIS A 97 -0.75 -3.45 25.48
C HIS A 97 -1.92 -2.62 26.02
N ALA A 98 -2.21 -1.48 25.41
CA ALA A 98 -3.32 -0.62 25.82
C ALA A 98 -4.64 -1.32 25.57
N GLY A 99 -5.44 -1.49 26.61
CA GLY A 99 -6.83 -1.93 26.49
C GLY A 99 -7.63 -0.95 25.62
N ALA A 100 -8.84 -1.33 25.22
CA ALA A 100 -9.71 -0.56 24.33
C ALA A 100 -10.01 0.90 24.78
N ASP A 101 -9.52 1.33 25.93
CA ASP A 101 -9.82 2.61 26.59
C ASP A 101 -8.75 3.71 26.39
N ASP A 102 -7.61 3.42 25.70
CA ASP A 102 -6.55 4.40 25.53
C ASP A 102 -6.68 5.20 24.23
N SER A 103 -7.83 5.90 24.12
CA SER A 103 -8.16 6.76 22.98
C SER A 103 -7.17 7.93 22.79
N THR A 104 -6.45 8.31 23.85
CA THR A 104 -5.50 9.43 23.85
C THR A 104 -4.24 9.10 23.07
N ASP A 105 -3.65 7.92 23.28
CA ASP A 105 -2.45 7.51 22.56
C ASP A 105 -2.68 7.30 21.06
N VAL A 106 -3.84 6.74 20.68
CA VAL A 106 -4.23 6.61 19.27
C VAL A 106 -4.36 7.98 18.62
N ALA A 107 -5.02 8.93 19.30
CA ALA A 107 -5.23 10.29 18.79
C ALA A 107 -3.89 11.02 18.62
N ASP A 108 -2.97 10.89 19.57
CA ASP A 108 -1.65 11.53 19.51
C ASP A 108 -0.79 10.98 18.37
N MET A 109 -0.76 9.64 18.19
CA MET A 109 -0.06 9.04 17.06
C MET A 109 -0.69 9.43 15.73
N THR A 110 -2.02 9.44 15.67
CA THR A 110 -2.75 9.87 14.47
C THR A 110 -2.45 11.33 14.13
N ARG A 111 -2.25 12.19 15.14
CA ARG A 111 -1.85 13.59 14.94
C ARG A 111 -0.47 13.70 14.33
N VAL A 112 0.52 12.92 14.80
CA VAL A 112 1.87 12.90 14.21
C VAL A 112 1.79 12.48 12.74
N ILE A 113 0.97 11.47 12.41
CA ILE A 113 0.75 11.03 11.03
C ILE A 113 0.06 12.13 10.21
N ALA A 114 -0.96 12.78 10.75
CA ALA A 114 -1.67 13.86 10.04
C ALA A 114 -0.76 15.05 9.76
N ASP A 115 0.12 15.41 10.71
CA ASP A 115 1.12 16.47 10.56
C ASP A 115 2.16 16.11 9.48
N ALA A 116 2.61 14.86 9.42
CA ALA A 116 3.50 14.37 8.37
C ALA A 116 2.83 14.47 6.98
N TYR A 117 1.56 14.08 6.86
CA TYR A 117 0.81 14.23 5.62
C TYR A 117 0.61 15.70 5.21
N VAL A 118 0.42 16.61 6.17
CA VAL A 118 0.39 18.06 5.91
C VAL A 118 1.76 18.55 5.43
N GLY A 119 2.85 18.10 6.06
CA GLY A 119 4.22 18.37 5.62
C GLY A 119 4.44 17.92 4.17
N TRP A 120 4.02 16.70 3.85
CA TRP A 120 4.03 16.15 2.50
C TRP A 120 3.20 17.00 1.52
N LEU A 121 1.98 17.39 1.86
CA LEU A 121 1.15 18.25 1.00
C LEU A 121 1.81 19.61 0.75
N ARG A 122 2.46 20.19 1.75
CA ARG A 122 3.19 21.47 1.65
C ARG A 122 4.45 21.39 0.79
N SER A 123 5.03 20.19 0.64
CA SER A 123 6.18 19.98 -0.26
C SER A 123 5.79 20.05 -1.74
N LYS A 124 4.50 20.21 -2.06
CA LYS A 124 3.94 20.27 -3.41
C LYS A 124 4.24 19.00 -4.20
N PRO A 125 3.73 17.86 -3.76
CA PRO A 125 3.91 16.60 -4.49
C PRO A 125 3.42 16.75 -5.93
N VAL A 126 3.94 15.91 -6.81
CA VAL A 126 3.62 15.93 -8.26
C VAL A 126 2.15 15.60 -8.51
N ASP A 127 1.56 14.77 -7.65
CA ASP A 127 0.14 14.48 -7.63
C ASP A 127 -0.44 14.50 -6.20
N CYS A 128 -1.76 14.57 -6.10
CA CYS A 128 -2.48 14.49 -4.83
C CYS A 128 -3.97 14.28 -5.10
N GLY A 129 -4.50 13.15 -4.68
CA GLY A 129 -5.91 12.82 -4.81
C GLY A 129 -6.85 13.84 -4.15
N ASN A 130 -8.02 14.06 -4.74
CA ASN A 130 -9.00 15.05 -4.23
C ASN A 130 -9.50 14.72 -2.82
N THR A 131 -9.71 13.45 -2.50
CA THR A 131 -10.14 12.99 -1.17
C THR A 131 -9.05 13.24 -0.13
N VAL A 132 -7.77 12.93 -0.47
CA VAL A 132 -6.61 13.27 0.36
C VAL A 132 -6.58 14.75 0.66
N ARG A 133 -6.64 15.59 -0.38
CA ARG A 133 -6.61 17.06 -0.23
C ARG A 133 -7.76 17.57 0.63
N ARG A 134 -8.96 17.03 0.46
CA ARG A 134 -10.14 17.40 1.27
C ARG A 134 -9.94 17.04 2.74
N GLY A 135 -9.49 15.83 3.06
CA GLY A 135 -9.23 15.37 4.42
C GLY A 135 -8.15 16.20 5.12
N LEU A 136 -7.03 16.49 4.45
CA LEU A 136 -5.96 17.29 5.02
C LEU A 136 -6.36 18.75 5.21
N ARG A 137 -7.20 19.32 4.33
CA ARG A 137 -7.76 20.68 4.54
C ARG A 137 -8.68 20.74 5.74
N ARG A 138 -9.50 19.70 5.98
CA ARG A 138 -10.32 19.60 7.19
C ARG A 138 -9.43 19.58 8.43
N TYR A 139 -8.43 18.70 8.48
CA TYR A 139 -7.48 18.65 9.59
C TYR A 139 -6.80 20.00 9.86
N LEU A 140 -6.38 20.70 8.81
CA LEU A 140 -5.78 22.04 8.95
C LEU A 140 -6.76 23.10 9.46
N ALA A 141 -8.06 22.94 9.20
CA ALA A 141 -9.08 23.93 9.57
C ALA A 141 -9.54 23.77 11.03
N ASP A 142 -9.69 22.56 11.51
CA ASP A 142 -10.34 22.27 12.80
C ASP A 142 -9.59 21.22 13.68
N GLY A 143 -8.51 20.64 13.19
CA GLY A 143 -7.72 19.63 13.91
C GLY A 143 -8.38 18.25 13.98
N SER A 144 -9.47 18.00 13.26
CA SER A 144 -10.17 16.71 13.27
C SER A 144 -9.37 15.62 12.58
N LEU A 145 -9.10 14.53 13.31
CA LEU A 145 -8.29 13.39 12.84
C LEU A 145 -9.09 12.40 11.99
N SER A 146 -10.42 12.50 12.00
CA SER A 146 -11.29 11.66 11.18
C SER A 146 -12.43 12.48 10.61
N GLY A 147 -12.80 12.25 9.36
CA GLY A 147 -14.04 12.75 8.78
C GLY A 147 -15.25 11.91 9.21
N GLU A 148 -16.45 12.43 8.95
CA GLU A 148 -17.64 11.60 8.99
C GLU A 148 -17.58 10.55 7.87
N CYS A 149 -18.12 9.35 8.16
CA CYS A 149 -18.24 8.30 7.16
C CYS A 149 -19.17 8.75 6.02
N ASN A 150 -18.68 8.67 4.78
CA ASN A 150 -19.49 9.08 3.63
C ASN A 150 -19.10 8.35 2.32
N GLU A 151 -20.06 8.26 1.40
CA GLU A 151 -19.93 7.58 0.12
C GLU A 151 -18.81 8.15 -0.80
N ARG A 152 -18.41 9.41 -0.60
CA ARG A 152 -17.40 10.07 -1.44
C ARG A 152 -15.97 9.74 -1.03
N ASP A 153 -15.78 8.99 0.06
CA ASP A 153 -14.47 8.59 0.59
C ASP A 153 -14.09 7.17 0.18
N GLY A 154 -14.83 6.54 -0.73
CA GLY A 154 -14.59 5.19 -1.25
C GLY A 154 -13.41 5.05 -2.22
N GLY A 155 -12.47 5.98 -2.21
CA GLY A 155 -11.23 5.88 -2.99
C GLY A 155 -10.18 4.97 -2.34
N ASN A 156 -9.12 4.68 -3.10
CA ASN A 156 -8.00 3.79 -2.70
C ASN A 156 -6.85 4.53 -1.98
N GLY A 157 -6.89 5.87 -1.86
CA GLY A 157 -5.78 6.67 -1.35
C GLY A 157 -5.40 6.43 0.12
N ALA A 158 -6.22 5.73 0.91
CA ALA A 158 -5.83 5.25 2.23
C ALA A 158 -5.11 3.90 2.16
N LEU A 159 -5.56 3.02 1.26
CA LEU A 159 -4.98 1.71 1.01
C LEU A 159 -3.56 1.84 0.45
N MET A 160 -3.36 2.68 -0.57
CA MET A 160 -2.10 2.83 -1.30
C MET A 160 -0.90 3.14 -0.39
N ARG A 161 -1.09 3.83 0.72
CA ARG A 161 -0.01 4.31 1.59
C ARG A 161 0.22 3.48 2.86
N ASN A 162 -0.54 2.38 3.08
CA ASN A 162 -0.56 1.66 4.36
C ASN A 162 0.63 0.70 4.61
N LEU A 163 1.47 0.44 3.62
CA LEU A 163 2.61 -0.50 3.73
C LEU A 163 3.50 -0.27 4.96
N PRO A 164 3.92 0.97 5.33
CA PRO A 164 4.77 1.19 6.50
C PRO A 164 4.15 0.73 7.82
N VAL A 165 2.83 0.82 7.98
CA VAL A 165 2.13 0.31 9.18
C VAL A 165 2.31 -1.20 9.30
N VAL A 166 2.20 -1.92 8.18
CA VAL A 166 2.39 -3.37 8.17
C VAL A 166 3.82 -3.73 8.55
N LEU A 167 4.82 -3.05 7.96
CA LEU A 167 6.24 -3.32 8.30
C LEU A 167 6.55 -3.07 9.77
N ALA A 168 5.98 -2.03 10.37
CA ALA A 168 6.22 -1.69 11.77
C ALA A 168 5.48 -2.62 12.75
N LEU A 169 4.33 -3.21 12.36
CA LEU A 169 3.37 -3.83 13.27
C LEU A 169 2.95 -5.25 12.86
N MET A 170 3.60 -5.89 11.90
CA MET A 170 3.19 -7.19 11.35
C MET A 170 3.10 -8.32 12.40
N HIS A 171 3.78 -8.21 13.51
CA HIS A 171 3.74 -9.18 14.62
C HIS A 171 2.67 -8.84 15.67
N ASP A 172 1.91 -7.76 15.46
CA ASP A 172 0.84 -7.30 16.36
C ASP A 172 -0.39 -6.93 15.53
N ALA A 173 -1.16 -7.93 15.15
CA ALA A 173 -2.31 -7.74 14.27
C ALA A 173 -3.34 -6.73 14.83
N PRO A 174 -3.71 -6.72 16.12
CA PRO A 174 -4.62 -5.72 16.66
C PRO A 174 -4.09 -4.30 16.54
N ALA A 175 -2.81 -4.06 16.84
CA ALA A 175 -2.19 -2.74 16.72
C ALA A 175 -2.09 -2.31 15.25
N MET A 176 -1.68 -3.22 14.36
CA MET A 176 -1.61 -2.99 12.93
C MET A 176 -2.97 -2.55 12.36
N GLU A 177 -4.04 -3.24 12.72
CA GLU A 177 -5.39 -2.92 12.25
C GLU A 177 -5.88 -1.57 12.79
N ARG A 178 -5.70 -1.30 14.08
CA ARG A 178 -6.10 -0.01 14.67
C ARG A 178 -5.38 1.15 14.02
N LEU A 179 -4.06 1.05 13.84
CA LEU A 179 -3.27 2.15 13.25
C LEU A 179 -3.52 2.29 11.74
N SER A 180 -3.77 1.18 11.03
CA SER A 180 -4.21 1.20 9.64
C SER A 180 -5.51 1.97 9.46
N LEU A 181 -6.50 1.76 10.31
CA LEU A 181 -7.75 2.52 10.27
C LEU A 181 -7.56 3.97 10.70
N ALA A 182 -6.75 4.22 11.73
CA ALA A 182 -6.50 5.58 12.21
C ALA A 182 -5.86 6.46 11.12
N GLN A 183 -4.80 5.97 10.45
CA GLN A 183 -4.19 6.68 9.33
C GLN A 183 -5.13 6.84 8.13
N ALA A 184 -5.96 5.82 7.83
CA ALA A 184 -6.90 5.85 6.71
C ALA A 184 -7.92 6.98 6.89
N ARG A 185 -8.55 7.05 8.05
CA ARG A 185 -9.67 7.95 8.36
C ARG A 185 -9.30 9.43 8.47
N ILE A 186 -8.01 9.75 8.48
CA ILE A 186 -7.55 11.14 8.30
C ILE A 186 -8.10 11.73 6.99
N THR A 187 -8.23 10.91 5.95
CA THR A 187 -8.64 11.35 4.61
C THR A 187 -9.81 10.56 4.03
N HIS A 188 -9.87 9.25 4.26
CA HIS A 188 -10.84 8.32 3.71
C HIS A 188 -11.60 7.63 4.85
N HIS A 189 -12.89 7.90 4.98
CA HIS A 189 -13.74 7.23 5.97
C HIS A 189 -14.93 6.60 5.26
N HIS A 190 -14.72 5.40 4.75
CA HIS A 190 -15.72 4.63 4.01
C HIS A 190 -15.54 3.14 4.31
N PRO A 191 -16.63 2.37 4.55
CA PRO A 191 -16.53 0.96 4.96
C PRO A 191 -15.71 0.08 4.01
N LEU A 192 -15.82 0.29 2.69
CA LEU A 192 -15.07 -0.47 1.71
C LEU A 192 -13.59 -0.05 1.66
N SER A 193 -13.28 1.23 1.86
CA SER A 193 -11.88 1.68 1.97
C SER A 193 -11.22 1.12 3.24
N ASP A 194 -11.93 1.10 4.37
CA ASP A 194 -11.48 0.47 5.62
C ASP A 194 -11.25 -1.04 5.41
N ALA A 195 -12.23 -1.75 4.83
CA ALA A 195 -12.13 -3.18 4.58
C ALA A 195 -10.99 -3.55 3.64
N ALA A 196 -10.75 -2.76 2.58
CA ALA A 196 -9.63 -2.93 1.67
C ALA A 196 -8.30 -2.73 2.37
N THR A 197 -8.15 -1.63 3.14
CA THR A 197 -6.93 -1.31 3.88
C THR A 197 -6.55 -2.44 4.84
N LEU A 198 -7.53 -2.95 5.62
CA LEU A 198 -7.30 -4.07 6.52
C LEU A 198 -7.01 -5.38 5.78
N GLY A 199 -7.74 -5.68 4.71
CA GLY A 199 -7.53 -6.91 3.94
C GLY A 199 -6.13 -6.96 3.33
N PHE A 200 -5.67 -5.87 2.74
CA PHE A 200 -4.30 -5.79 2.20
C PHE A 200 -3.23 -5.83 3.29
N ALA A 201 -3.46 -5.20 4.45
CA ALA A 201 -2.54 -5.28 5.57
C ALA A 201 -2.35 -6.73 6.03
N ARG A 202 -3.45 -7.48 6.21
CA ARG A 202 -3.43 -8.89 6.58
C ARG A 202 -2.77 -9.78 5.51
N LEU A 203 -3.08 -9.55 4.23
CA LEU A 203 -2.49 -10.30 3.13
C LEU A 203 -0.98 -10.06 3.05
N LEU A 204 -0.55 -8.80 3.14
CA LEU A 204 0.88 -8.47 3.12
C LEU A 204 1.63 -9.08 4.30
N ALA A 205 1.07 -9.00 5.52
CA ALA A 205 1.66 -9.61 6.71
C ALA A 205 1.84 -11.14 6.55
N ARG A 206 0.85 -11.83 5.95
CA ARG A 206 0.95 -13.27 5.62
C ARG A 206 2.07 -13.56 4.63
N ILE A 207 2.20 -12.78 3.56
CA ILE A 207 3.26 -12.94 2.56
C ILE A 207 4.63 -12.73 3.20
N LEU A 208 4.78 -11.69 4.00
CA LEU A 208 6.01 -11.42 4.74
C LEU A 208 6.35 -12.57 5.69
N GLY A 209 5.35 -13.15 6.36
CA GLY A 209 5.46 -14.32 7.21
C GLY A 209 5.79 -15.63 6.48
N GLY A 210 5.80 -15.65 5.16
CA GLY A 210 6.22 -16.80 4.38
C GLY A 210 5.09 -17.61 3.74
N ALA A 211 3.85 -17.13 3.77
CA ALA A 211 2.75 -17.80 3.09
C ALA A 211 3.07 -18.02 1.60
N SER A 212 2.79 -19.21 1.12
CA SER A 212 2.94 -19.56 -0.29
C SER A 212 1.93 -18.80 -1.17
N HIS A 213 2.12 -18.85 -2.49
CA HIS A 213 1.16 -18.28 -3.43
C HIS A 213 -0.22 -18.94 -3.33
N ASP A 214 -0.25 -20.25 -3.09
CA ASP A 214 -1.48 -21.02 -2.93
C ASP A 214 -2.20 -20.66 -1.62
N ASP A 215 -1.47 -20.53 -0.50
CA ASP A 215 -2.03 -20.06 0.78
C ASP A 215 -2.64 -18.65 0.65
N CYS A 216 -1.95 -17.76 -0.08
CA CYS A 216 -2.47 -16.42 -0.35
C CYS A 216 -3.74 -16.45 -1.21
N ARG A 217 -3.80 -17.31 -2.22
CA ARG A 217 -4.98 -17.48 -3.07
C ARG A 217 -6.18 -18.01 -2.29
N ASP A 218 -5.96 -18.98 -1.42
CA ASP A 218 -7.01 -19.56 -0.57
C ASP A 218 -7.53 -18.51 0.41
N TRP A 219 -6.63 -17.77 1.06
CA TRP A 219 -7.01 -16.67 1.95
C TRP A 219 -7.79 -15.57 1.22
N VAL A 220 -7.35 -15.16 0.03
CA VAL A 220 -8.06 -14.18 -0.81
C VAL A 220 -9.46 -14.67 -1.15
N THR A 221 -9.62 -15.96 -1.46
CA THR A 221 -10.93 -16.55 -1.76
C THR A 221 -11.89 -16.43 -0.57
N GLU A 222 -11.40 -16.67 0.64
CA GLU A 222 -12.19 -16.53 1.85
C GLU A 222 -12.50 -15.08 2.20
N TRP A 223 -11.52 -14.19 2.05
CA TRP A 223 -11.75 -12.77 2.26
C TRP A 223 -12.81 -12.21 1.32
N VAL A 224 -12.75 -12.52 0.04
CA VAL A 224 -13.75 -12.08 -0.95
C VAL A 224 -15.13 -12.70 -0.65
N ARG A 225 -15.19 -13.93 -0.15
CA ARG A 225 -16.47 -14.53 0.32
C ARG A 225 -17.06 -13.75 1.49
N ALA A 226 -16.24 -13.27 2.41
CA ALA A 226 -16.67 -12.44 3.54
C ALA A 226 -17.01 -11.00 3.15
N CYS A 227 -16.40 -10.47 2.06
CA CYS A 227 -16.64 -9.15 1.54
C CYS A 227 -16.97 -9.20 0.02
N PRO A 228 -18.21 -9.55 -0.36
CA PRO A 228 -18.58 -9.81 -1.77
C PRO A 228 -18.38 -8.63 -2.72
N ALA A 229 -18.30 -7.39 -2.20
CA ALA A 229 -17.98 -6.21 -3.02
C ALA A 229 -16.64 -6.35 -3.75
N PHE A 230 -15.71 -7.14 -3.22
CA PHE A 230 -14.39 -7.38 -3.81
C PHE A 230 -14.32 -8.61 -4.73
N THR A 231 -15.47 -9.18 -5.11
CA THR A 231 -15.51 -10.30 -6.04
C THR A 231 -14.90 -9.93 -7.38
N PHE A 232 -13.86 -10.66 -7.80
CA PHE A 232 -13.10 -10.41 -9.03
C PHE A 232 -13.16 -11.57 -10.04
N GLN A 233 -14.02 -12.55 -9.83
CA GLN A 233 -14.23 -13.67 -10.74
C GLN A 233 -15.71 -13.78 -11.07
N PRO A 234 -16.14 -13.52 -12.35
CA PRO A 234 -15.27 -13.09 -13.46
C PRO A 234 -14.74 -11.66 -13.27
N TYR A 235 -13.47 -11.41 -13.72
CA TYR A 235 -12.88 -10.07 -13.65
C TYR A 235 -13.51 -9.14 -14.69
N ALA A 236 -14.01 -8.00 -14.22
CA ALA A 236 -14.74 -7.05 -15.08
C ALA A 236 -13.83 -6.09 -15.88
N GLY A 237 -12.56 -5.99 -15.51
CA GLY A 237 -11.57 -5.16 -16.21
C GLY A 237 -11.57 -3.67 -15.84
N GLY A 238 -12.28 -3.25 -14.78
CA GLY A 238 -12.19 -1.88 -14.25
C GLY A 238 -10.99 -1.70 -13.35
N ALA A 239 -10.21 -0.62 -13.53
CA ALA A 239 -9.01 -0.32 -12.73
C ALA A 239 -9.03 1.12 -12.22
N THR A 240 -10.19 1.66 -11.87
CA THR A 240 -10.33 3.05 -11.44
C THR A 240 -9.85 3.26 -9.99
N ALA A 241 -9.71 4.53 -9.58
CA ALA A 241 -9.38 4.91 -8.19
C ALA A 241 -10.49 4.58 -7.17
N TYR A 242 -11.64 4.05 -7.60
CA TYR A 242 -12.62 3.49 -6.68
C TYR A 242 -12.06 2.21 -6.05
N VAL A 243 -12.06 2.15 -4.74
CA VAL A 243 -11.36 1.10 -3.99
C VAL A 243 -11.77 -0.32 -4.38
N VAL A 244 -13.03 -0.53 -4.81
CA VAL A 244 -13.51 -1.84 -5.25
C VAL A 244 -12.82 -2.27 -6.55
N ASP A 245 -12.76 -1.38 -7.54
CA ASP A 245 -12.09 -1.65 -8.82
C ASP A 245 -10.61 -1.90 -8.60
N THR A 246 -9.97 -1.09 -7.73
CA THR A 246 -8.56 -1.29 -7.33
C THR A 246 -8.34 -2.68 -6.73
N VAL A 247 -9.15 -3.06 -5.72
CA VAL A 247 -9.02 -4.37 -5.05
C VAL A 247 -9.23 -5.52 -6.03
N GLN A 248 -10.28 -5.45 -6.85
CA GLN A 248 -10.58 -6.48 -7.84
C GLN A 248 -9.44 -6.65 -8.84
N THR A 249 -8.89 -5.55 -9.35
CA THR A 249 -7.78 -5.55 -10.31
C THR A 249 -6.53 -6.15 -9.69
N VAL A 250 -6.15 -5.68 -8.50
CA VAL A 250 -4.94 -6.15 -7.82
C VAL A 250 -5.04 -7.63 -7.47
N LEU A 251 -6.15 -8.07 -6.87
CA LEU A 251 -6.33 -9.47 -6.51
C LEU A 251 -6.35 -10.39 -7.73
N HIS A 252 -7.05 -9.98 -8.83
CA HIS A 252 -7.06 -10.74 -10.07
C HIS A 252 -5.66 -11.00 -10.59
N HIS A 253 -4.84 -9.96 -10.73
CA HIS A 253 -3.50 -10.10 -11.31
C HIS A 253 -2.53 -10.78 -10.35
N PHE A 254 -2.60 -10.52 -9.05
CA PHE A 254 -1.76 -11.15 -8.04
C PHE A 254 -1.98 -12.67 -7.96
N VAL A 255 -3.22 -13.15 -8.01
CA VAL A 255 -3.50 -14.59 -7.95
C VAL A 255 -3.32 -15.30 -9.29
N THR A 256 -3.47 -14.57 -10.42
CA THR A 256 -3.33 -15.15 -11.76
C THR A 256 -1.86 -15.31 -12.17
N TYR A 257 -1.00 -14.35 -11.79
CA TYR A 257 0.39 -14.31 -12.22
C TYR A 257 1.35 -14.55 -11.04
N PRO A 258 1.99 -15.73 -10.96
CA PRO A 258 3.00 -16.00 -9.94
C PRO A 258 4.33 -15.28 -10.19
N ASP A 259 4.59 -14.79 -11.40
CA ASP A 259 5.81 -14.05 -11.76
C ASP A 259 5.62 -12.54 -11.52
N PHE A 260 6.62 -11.89 -10.92
CA PHE A 260 6.57 -10.46 -10.58
C PHE A 260 6.41 -9.57 -11.81
N GLU A 261 7.21 -9.79 -12.85
CA GLU A 261 7.13 -8.98 -14.08
C GLU A 261 5.81 -9.17 -14.80
N ALA A 262 5.38 -10.42 -14.94
CA ALA A 262 4.13 -10.75 -15.61
C ALA A 262 2.92 -10.10 -14.90
N ALA A 263 2.89 -10.17 -13.56
CA ALA A 263 1.84 -9.56 -12.75
C ALA A 263 1.78 -8.03 -12.96
N LEU A 264 2.93 -7.34 -12.85
CA LEU A 264 2.98 -5.89 -13.02
C LEU A 264 2.62 -5.46 -14.44
N ILE A 265 3.20 -6.10 -15.45
CA ILE A 265 2.94 -5.74 -16.85
C ILE A 265 1.45 -5.94 -17.17
N ALA A 266 0.85 -7.06 -16.73
CA ALA A 266 -0.57 -7.29 -16.94
C ALA A 266 -1.44 -6.22 -16.26
N THR A 267 -1.08 -5.82 -15.04
CA THR A 267 -1.83 -4.83 -14.25
C THR A 267 -1.76 -3.44 -14.88
N VAL A 268 -0.56 -2.90 -15.15
CA VAL A 268 -0.43 -1.51 -15.62
C VAL A 268 -1.01 -1.31 -17.04
N ASN A 269 -1.10 -2.37 -17.84
CA ASN A 269 -1.74 -2.31 -19.16
C ASN A 269 -3.29 -2.32 -19.09
N MET A 270 -3.86 -2.41 -17.89
CA MET A 270 -5.29 -2.12 -17.68
C MET A 270 -5.59 -0.62 -17.77
N GLY A 271 -4.58 0.24 -17.57
CA GLY A 271 -4.76 1.69 -17.59
C GLY A 271 -5.55 2.21 -16.40
N ASP A 272 -6.37 3.22 -16.63
CA ASP A 272 -7.11 3.94 -15.57
C ASP A 272 -6.16 4.36 -14.43
N ASP A 273 -6.32 3.90 -13.20
CA ASP A 273 -5.48 4.19 -12.03
C ASP A 273 -4.29 3.20 -11.96
N ALA A 274 -3.48 3.23 -13.02
CA ALA A 274 -2.47 2.22 -13.27
C ALA A 274 -1.27 2.30 -12.33
N ASP A 275 -0.94 3.47 -11.80
CA ASP A 275 0.12 3.67 -10.80
C ASP A 275 -0.26 3.03 -9.46
N THR A 276 -1.45 3.32 -8.91
CA THR A 276 -1.92 2.71 -7.66
C THR A 276 -2.10 1.19 -7.81
N THR A 277 -2.76 0.72 -8.87
CA THR A 277 -2.95 -0.73 -9.07
C THR A 277 -1.62 -1.45 -9.29
N GLY A 278 -0.71 -0.84 -10.06
CA GLY A 278 0.66 -1.31 -10.25
C GLY A 278 1.46 -1.34 -8.96
N ALA A 279 1.39 -0.26 -8.16
CA ALA A 279 2.05 -0.18 -6.86
C ALA A 279 1.60 -1.30 -5.91
N LEU A 280 0.30 -1.51 -5.79
CA LEU A 280 -0.25 -2.53 -4.89
C LEU A 280 0.08 -3.97 -5.35
N VAL A 281 0.01 -4.27 -6.65
CA VAL A 281 0.48 -5.57 -7.17
C VAL A 281 1.98 -5.71 -6.95
N GLY A 282 2.75 -4.65 -7.21
CA GLY A 282 4.20 -4.60 -6.97
C GLY A 282 4.57 -4.86 -5.51
N MET A 283 3.80 -4.31 -4.57
CA MET A 283 3.94 -4.58 -3.14
C MET A 283 3.79 -6.06 -2.80
N LEU A 284 2.67 -6.67 -3.21
CA LEU A 284 2.37 -8.06 -2.87
C LEU A 284 3.32 -9.04 -3.57
N ALA A 285 3.56 -8.84 -4.87
CA ALA A 285 4.45 -9.70 -5.65
C ALA A 285 5.91 -9.52 -5.23
N GLY A 286 6.33 -8.28 -4.90
CA GLY A 286 7.66 -7.96 -4.39
C GLY A 286 7.92 -8.55 -3.01
N ALA A 287 6.94 -8.52 -2.11
CA ALA A 287 7.02 -9.22 -0.82
C ALA A 287 7.21 -10.73 -0.99
N ARG A 288 6.57 -11.32 -2.00
CA ARG A 288 6.66 -12.76 -2.27
C ARG A 288 8.01 -13.17 -2.82
N CYS A 289 8.56 -12.42 -3.80
CA CYS A 289 9.81 -12.79 -4.45
C CYS A 289 11.06 -12.29 -3.72
N GLY A 290 10.94 -11.27 -2.87
CA GLY A 290 12.07 -10.59 -2.23
C GLY A 290 12.76 -9.56 -3.13
N ALA A 291 13.50 -8.64 -2.51
CA ALA A 291 14.18 -7.55 -3.21
C ALA A 291 15.27 -8.05 -4.17
N ARG A 292 15.95 -9.15 -3.83
CA ARG A 292 17.01 -9.75 -4.64
C ARG A 292 16.53 -10.28 -5.99
N ALA A 293 15.23 -10.64 -6.08
CA ALA A 293 14.62 -11.16 -7.30
C ALA A 293 13.97 -10.07 -8.17
N LEU A 294 13.92 -8.84 -7.70
CA LEU A 294 13.34 -7.74 -8.48
C LEU A 294 14.15 -7.45 -9.75
N PRO A 295 13.49 -7.13 -10.88
CA PRO A 295 14.17 -6.89 -12.15
C PRO A 295 15.14 -5.71 -12.08
N ALA A 296 16.44 -5.96 -12.28
CA ALA A 296 17.49 -4.94 -12.23
C ALA A 296 17.23 -3.79 -13.23
N ARG A 297 16.59 -4.09 -14.38
CA ARG A 297 16.23 -3.08 -15.38
C ARG A 297 15.23 -2.04 -14.87
N TRP A 298 14.31 -2.41 -13.94
CA TRP A 298 13.37 -1.48 -13.31
C TRP A 298 13.98 -0.79 -12.09
N LEU A 299 14.69 -1.53 -11.22
CA LEU A 299 15.38 -0.96 -10.06
C LEU A 299 16.36 0.14 -10.47
N SER A 300 17.15 -0.08 -11.53
CA SER A 300 18.10 0.92 -12.03
C SER A 300 17.45 2.17 -12.65
N ARG A 301 16.15 2.14 -12.88
CA ARG A 301 15.39 3.29 -13.42
C ARG A 301 14.79 4.16 -12.32
N LEU A 302 14.49 3.61 -11.15
CA LEU A 302 13.98 4.39 -10.04
C LEU A 302 14.96 5.50 -9.66
N GLN A 303 14.44 6.64 -9.23
CA GLN A 303 15.28 7.72 -8.70
C GLN A 303 16.04 7.25 -7.47
N ARG A 304 17.36 7.49 -7.44
CA ARG A 304 18.26 6.98 -6.40
C ARG A 304 17.84 7.42 -4.98
N ASN A 305 17.38 8.65 -4.84
CA ASN A 305 16.90 9.17 -3.55
C ASN A 305 15.69 8.39 -3.03
N VAL A 306 14.78 7.95 -3.92
CA VAL A 306 13.64 7.12 -3.56
C VAL A 306 14.11 5.74 -3.08
N VAL A 307 15.02 5.10 -3.82
CA VAL A 307 15.58 3.79 -3.44
C VAL A 307 16.27 3.87 -2.07
N LEU A 308 17.07 4.90 -1.82
CA LEU A 308 17.73 5.10 -0.53
C LEU A 308 16.72 5.32 0.59
N ALA A 309 15.74 6.21 0.41
CA ALA A 309 14.70 6.47 1.41
C ALA A 309 13.92 5.19 1.76
N ILE A 310 13.53 4.39 0.76
CA ILE A 310 12.86 3.11 0.96
C ILE A 310 13.75 2.15 1.77
N THR A 311 15.03 2.04 1.42
CA THR A 311 15.95 1.10 2.08
C THR A 311 16.16 1.48 3.55
N ASP A 312 16.41 2.77 3.82
CA ASP A 312 16.63 3.28 5.17
C ASP A 312 15.35 3.15 6.02
N GLN A 313 14.20 3.51 5.46
CA GLN A 313 12.93 3.42 6.16
C GLN A 313 12.52 1.96 6.42
N THR A 314 12.71 1.05 5.47
CA THR A 314 12.48 -0.39 5.68
C THR A 314 13.32 -0.91 6.84
N SER A 315 14.61 -0.54 6.91
CA SER A 315 15.49 -0.94 7.99
C SER A 315 15.00 -0.46 9.36
N GLY A 316 14.57 0.80 9.45
CA GLY A 316 14.04 1.39 10.66
C GLY A 316 12.74 0.73 11.13
N LEU A 317 11.76 0.58 10.21
CA LEU A 317 10.45 -0.02 10.52
C LEU A 317 10.58 -1.49 10.93
N MET A 318 11.45 -2.27 10.27
CA MET A 318 11.70 -3.67 10.62
C MET A 318 12.43 -3.81 11.96
N ALA A 319 13.30 -2.86 12.32
CA ALA A 319 13.90 -2.84 13.65
C ALA A 319 12.86 -2.60 14.75
N MET A 320 11.88 -1.74 14.52
CA MET A 320 10.76 -1.50 15.43
C MET A 320 9.87 -2.74 15.61
N SER A 321 9.59 -3.47 14.54
CA SER A 321 8.80 -4.69 14.58
C SER A 321 9.44 -5.81 15.40
N ARG A 322 10.77 -5.85 15.50
CA ARG A 322 11.55 -6.85 16.26
C ARG A 322 11.73 -6.52 17.73
N ALA A 323 11.65 -5.25 18.10
CA ALA A 323 11.81 -4.79 19.47
C ALA A 323 10.61 -5.18 20.38
N ARG A 324 9.70 -5.99 19.86
CA ARG A 324 8.45 -6.49 20.47
C ARG A 324 8.50 -8.01 20.65
#